data_c43e7296ed27e58fd7dc76ee28844459
#
_entry.id   c43e7296ed27e58fd7dc76ee28844459
#
_cell.length_a   1.000
_cell.length_b   1.000
_cell.length_c   1.000
_cell.angle_alpha   90.00
_cell.angle_beta   90.00
_cell.angle_gamma   90.00
#
_symmetry.space_group_name_H-M   'P 1'
#
loop_
_entity.id
_entity.type
_entity.pdbx_description
1 polymer ?
#
loop_
_entity_poly.entity_id
_entity_poly.type
_entity_poly.pdbx_seq_one_letter_code
_entity_poly.pdbx_strand_id
1 'polypeptide(L)'
;ISDNFKSKYGRRLPFLFAGTLPTSISIFLLFNPLVTGDAALFYWLVFFSCLTNFLSTLFVIPYFAVGAEITENYDERASVVAFRNFFYFFGQAFVMYLAYGYFFLPSEEFTNGQLNPAVYGPFSVVVAMLFLVTSVISIFGFKNHIPNNYRGNMESFSFSKIFLTIFRDIFEALSNYSFRMLFFGNVFLTISAGISFTLELYALTFFWGLSGEL
;
A
#
# COMPACT_ATOMS: atom_id res chain seq x y z
N ILE A 1 17.62 -0.87 0.89
CA ILE A 1 17.97 0.47 0.34
C ILE A 1 17.73 1.54 1.41
N SER A 2 16.53 1.60 2.03
CA SER A 2 16.23 2.63 3.04
C SER A 2 17.14 2.55 4.28
N ASP A 3 17.58 1.37 4.67
CA ASP A 3 18.40 1.16 5.87
C ASP A 3 19.84 1.68 5.71
N ASN A 4 20.34 1.74 4.48
CA ASN A 4 21.69 2.22 4.16
C ASN A 4 21.71 3.71 3.76
N PHE A 5 20.56 4.37 3.72
CA PHE A 5 20.45 5.77 3.33
C PHE A 5 20.61 6.69 4.55
N LYS A 6 21.61 7.56 4.53
CA LYS A 6 21.87 8.52 5.60
C LYS A 6 21.45 9.92 5.15
N SER A 7 20.52 10.56 5.87
CA SER A 7 20.10 11.93 5.59
C SER A 7 19.93 12.77 6.87
N LYS A 8 19.84 14.10 6.71
CA LYS A 8 19.58 15.04 7.83
C LYS A 8 18.27 14.73 8.56
N TYR A 9 17.31 14.11 7.89
CA TYR A 9 15.98 13.78 8.38
C TYR A 9 15.84 12.34 8.89
N GLY A 10 16.98 11.62 9.01
CA GLY A 10 16.99 10.19 9.26
C GLY A 10 17.00 9.36 7.96
N ARG A 11 17.12 8.05 8.09
CA ARG A 11 17.31 7.16 6.93
C ARG A 11 16.02 6.85 6.17
N ARG A 12 14.85 6.90 6.80
CA ARG A 12 13.56 6.43 6.26
C ARG A 12 12.58 7.52 5.85
N LEU A 13 12.59 8.68 6.54
CA LEU A 13 11.68 9.79 6.23
C LEU A 13 11.73 10.25 4.78
N PRO A 14 12.92 10.37 4.12
CA PRO A 14 12.96 10.78 2.71
C PRO A 14 12.19 9.84 1.76
N PHE A 15 12.19 8.54 2.04
CA PHE A 15 11.43 7.56 1.23
C PHE A 15 9.93 7.68 1.46
N LEU A 16 9.48 7.94 2.69
CA LEU A 16 8.08 8.22 2.99
C LEU A 16 7.60 9.46 2.23
N PHE A 17 8.37 10.56 2.25
CA PHE A 17 8.04 11.76 1.48
C PHE A 17 8.04 11.50 -0.03
N ALA A 18 9.08 10.82 -0.54
CA ALA A 18 9.21 10.51 -1.96
C ALA A 18 8.10 9.56 -2.46
N GLY A 19 7.58 8.67 -1.62
CA GLY A 19 6.48 7.78 -1.96
C GLY A 19 5.11 8.45 -1.92
N THR A 20 4.88 9.39 -1.00
CA THR A 20 3.54 9.94 -0.72
C THR A 20 2.91 10.63 -1.93
N LEU A 21 3.55 11.66 -2.47
CA LEU A 21 2.99 12.47 -3.55
C LEU A 21 2.86 11.69 -4.87
N PRO A 22 3.90 10.97 -5.35
CA PRO A 22 3.78 10.20 -6.57
C PRO A 22 2.72 9.09 -6.48
N THR A 23 2.56 8.42 -5.31
CA THR A 23 1.52 7.41 -5.12
C THR A 23 0.14 8.03 -5.23
N SER A 24 -0.12 9.17 -4.59
CA SER A 24 -1.40 9.87 -4.69
C SER A 24 -1.74 10.25 -6.13
N ILE A 25 -0.78 10.78 -6.87
CA ILE A 25 -0.95 11.12 -8.30
C ILE A 25 -1.21 9.86 -9.12
N SER A 26 -0.49 8.77 -8.85
CA SER A 26 -0.65 7.51 -9.56
C SER A 26 -2.02 6.87 -9.31
N ILE A 27 -2.57 6.95 -8.09
CA ILE A 27 -3.94 6.51 -7.77
C ILE A 27 -4.94 7.33 -8.58
N PHE A 28 -4.79 8.64 -8.63
CA PHE A 28 -5.68 9.50 -9.42
C PHE A 28 -5.63 9.15 -10.90
N LEU A 29 -4.45 9.01 -11.50
CA LEU A 29 -4.27 8.70 -12.92
C LEU A 29 -4.72 7.28 -13.27
N LEU A 30 -4.68 6.33 -12.35
CA LEU A 30 -5.17 4.97 -12.56
C LEU A 30 -6.65 4.95 -12.96
N PHE A 31 -7.47 5.79 -12.32
CA PHE A 31 -8.91 5.87 -12.56
C PHE A 31 -9.32 6.99 -13.52
N ASN A 32 -8.38 7.85 -13.95
CA ASN A 32 -8.63 8.93 -14.89
C ASN A 32 -7.71 8.79 -16.11
N PRO A 33 -7.99 7.84 -17.02
CA PRO A 33 -7.17 7.63 -18.19
C PRO A 33 -7.24 8.85 -19.14
N LEU A 34 -6.08 9.29 -19.61
CA LEU A 34 -5.95 10.37 -20.60
C LEU A 34 -5.91 9.84 -22.03
N VAL A 35 -6.20 8.55 -22.21
CA VAL A 35 -6.17 7.85 -23.49
C VAL A 35 -7.54 7.27 -23.81
N THR A 36 -7.82 7.06 -25.09
CA THR A 36 -9.06 6.47 -25.60
C THR A 36 -8.75 5.25 -26.46
N GLY A 37 -9.68 4.27 -26.48
CA GLY A 37 -9.55 3.00 -27.21
C GLY A 37 -9.10 1.86 -26.30
N ASP A 38 -9.67 0.67 -26.53
CA ASP A 38 -9.57 -0.49 -25.61
C ASP A 38 -8.14 -0.94 -25.36
N ALA A 39 -7.30 -1.01 -26.39
CA ALA A 39 -5.90 -1.39 -26.24
C ALA A 39 -5.11 -0.36 -25.43
N ALA A 40 -5.33 0.94 -25.67
CA ALA A 40 -4.65 1.99 -24.94
C ALA A 40 -5.09 2.03 -23.46
N LEU A 41 -6.37 1.86 -23.19
CA LEU A 41 -6.92 1.74 -21.84
C LEU A 41 -6.34 0.54 -21.09
N PHE A 42 -6.19 -0.61 -21.77
CA PHE A 42 -5.56 -1.78 -21.17
C PHE A 42 -4.11 -1.51 -20.76
N TYR A 43 -3.29 -0.93 -21.64
CA TYR A 43 -1.90 -0.58 -21.32
C TYR A 43 -1.81 0.48 -20.24
N TRP A 44 -2.73 1.44 -20.22
CA TRP A 44 -2.84 2.45 -19.16
C TRP A 44 -3.10 1.80 -17.80
N LEU A 45 -4.10 0.92 -17.74
CA LEU A 45 -4.45 0.18 -16.54
C LEU A 45 -3.26 -0.64 -16.00
N VAL A 46 -2.61 -1.41 -16.87
CA VAL A 46 -1.45 -2.23 -16.49
C VAL A 46 -0.30 -1.36 -15.98
N PHE A 47 0.03 -0.30 -16.72
CA PHE A 47 1.13 0.60 -16.36
C PHE A 47 0.88 1.28 -15.00
N PHE A 48 -0.27 1.93 -14.83
CA PHE A 48 -0.58 2.65 -13.60
C PHE A 48 -0.84 1.73 -12.41
N SER A 49 -1.36 0.53 -12.62
CA SER A 49 -1.45 -0.49 -11.56
C SER A 49 -0.07 -0.92 -11.07
N CYS A 50 0.84 -1.25 -11.96
CA CYS A 50 2.22 -1.59 -11.61
C CYS A 50 2.93 -0.40 -10.93
N LEU A 51 2.77 0.80 -11.47
CA LEU A 51 3.38 2.02 -10.94
C LEU A 51 2.86 2.33 -9.53
N THR A 52 1.54 2.26 -9.31
CA THR A 52 0.92 2.51 -8.00
C THR A 52 1.43 1.50 -6.97
N ASN A 53 1.51 0.21 -7.31
CA ASN A 53 2.04 -0.82 -6.42
C ASN A 53 3.52 -0.56 -6.09
N PHE A 54 4.33 -0.22 -7.09
CA PHE A 54 5.75 0.10 -6.89
C PHE A 54 5.94 1.32 -5.97
N LEU A 55 5.23 2.41 -6.25
CA LEU A 55 5.30 3.64 -5.46
C LEU A 55 4.75 3.44 -4.03
N SER A 56 3.67 2.68 -3.88
CA SER A 56 3.14 2.30 -2.56
C SER A 56 4.16 1.52 -1.75
N THR A 57 4.94 0.65 -2.37
CA THR A 57 6.00 -0.10 -1.71
C THR A 57 7.10 0.81 -1.15
N LEU A 58 7.42 1.91 -1.84
CA LEU A 58 8.38 2.92 -1.35
C LEU A 58 7.90 3.60 -0.06
N PHE A 59 6.60 3.70 0.15
CA PHE A 59 6.01 4.22 1.38
C PHE A 59 5.85 3.12 2.45
N VAL A 60 5.25 1.99 2.09
CA VAL A 60 4.81 0.94 3.01
C VAL A 60 6.00 0.27 3.72
N ILE A 61 7.07 -0.06 3.01
CA ILE A 61 8.24 -0.73 3.61
C ILE A 61 8.90 0.14 4.69
N PRO A 62 9.27 1.42 4.44
CA PRO A 62 9.81 2.28 5.49
C PRO A 62 8.82 2.52 6.63
N TYR A 63 7.53 2.63 6.33
CA TYR A 63 6.48 2.80 7.33
C TYR A 63 6.43 1.65 8.34
N PHE A 64 6.42 0.40 7.87
CA PHE A 64 6.46 -0.77 8.75
C PHE A 64 7.74 -0.83 9.57
N ALA A 65 8.83 -0.49 8.96
CA ALA A 65 10.13 -0.53 9.60
C ALA A 65 10.28 0.56 10.69
N VAL A 66 9.74 1.77 10.48
CA VAL A 66 9.68 2.81 11.52
C VAL A 66 8.84 2.34 12.70
N GLY A 67 7.68 1.73 12.44
CA GLY A 67 6.82 1.20 13.51
C GLY A 67 7.51 0.17 14.43
N ALA A 68 8.47 -0.59 13.89
CA ALA A 68 9.26 -1.54 14.66
C ALA A 68 10.38 -0.88 15.48
N GLU A 69 10.79 0.36 15.14
CA GLU A 69 11.88 1.11 15.76
C GLU A 69 11.42 2.15 16.81
N ILE A 70 10.11 2.43 16.87
CA ILE A 70 9.53 3.44 17.78
C ILE A 70 9.83 3.11 19.25
N THR A 71 9.84 1.83 19.61
CA THR A 71 10.07 1.38 20.98
C THR A 71 10.83 0.06 21.03
N GLU A 72 11.66 -0.10 22.06
CA GLU A 72 12.35 -1.35 22.39
C GLU A 72 11.53 -2.26 23.32
N ASN A 73 10.51 -1.70 23.98
CA ASN A 73 9.65 -2.43 24.89
C ASN A 73 8.69 -3.35 24.12
N TYR A 74 8.62 -4.62 24.54
CA TYR A 74 7.78 -5.63 23.91
C TYR A 74 6.29 -5.29 23.96
N ASP A 75 5.78 -4.84 25.11
CA ASP A 75 4.36 -4.53 25.30
C ASP A 75 3.93 -3.29 24.50
N GLU A 76 4.81 -2.30 24.42
CA GLU A 76 4.58 -1.11 23.58
C GLU A 76 4.57 -1.48 22.08
N ARG A 77 5.46 -2.38 21.64
CA ARG A 77 5.46 -2.89 20.26
C ARG A 77 4.15 -3.59 19.92
N ALA A 78 3.65 -4.43 20.84
CA ALA A 78 2.37 -5.10 20.67
C ALA A 78 1.23 -4.08 20.53
N SER A 79 1.24 -3.03 21.34
CA SER A 79 0.27 -1.93 21.27
C SER A 79 0.35 -1.18 19.93
N VAL A 80 1.54 -0.82 19.46
CA VAL A 80 1.74 -0.17 18.14
C VAL A 80 1.19 -1.03 17.00
N VAL A 81 1.44 -2.33 17.02
CA VAL A 81 0.92 -3.27 16.01
C VAL A 81 -0.60 -3.37 16.11
N ALA A 82 -1.17 -3.42 17.32
CA ALA A 82 -2.62 -3.49 17.52
C ALA A 82 -3.33 -2.23 16.99
N PHE A 83 -2.83 -1.04 17.34
CA PHE A 83 -3.37 0.22 16.81
C PHE A 83 -3.25 0.31 15.28
N ARG A 84 -2.12 -0.09 14.72
CA ARG A 84 -1.93 -0.14 13.28
C ARG A 84 -2.96 -1.05 12.59
N ASN A 85 -3.17 -2.25 13.11
CA ASN A 85 -4.15 -3.19 12.56
C ASN A 85 -5.59 -2.67 12.73
N PHE A 86 -5.91 -2.05 13.86
CA PHE A 86 -7.20 -1.42 14.06
C PHE A 86 -7.47 -0.35 12.98
N PHE A 87 -6.53 0.58 12.77
CA PHE A 87 -6.70 1.62 11.75
C PHE A 87 -6.63 1.08 10.32
N TYR A 88 -5.95 -0.04 10.07
CA TYR A 88 -6.00 -0.72 8.78
C TYR A 88 -7.40 -1.21 8.45
N PHE A 89 -8.05 -1.96 9.35
CA PHE A 89 -9.41 -2.45 9.14
C PHE A 89 -10.44 -1.32 9.16
N PHE A 90 -10.29 -0.36 10.05
CA PHE A 90 -11.15 0.82 10.08
C PHE A 90 -11.07 1.61 8.77
N GLY A 91 -9.87 1.87 8.26
CA GLY A 91 -9.67 2.56 6.99
C GLY A 91 -10.27 1.80 5.81
N GLN A 92 -10.11 0.46 5.78
CA GLN A 92 -10.73 -0.39 4.76
C GLN A 92 -12.26 -0.29 4.80
N ALA A 93 -12.87 -0.44 5.99
CA ALA A 93 -14.31 -0.31 6.15
C ALA A 93 -14.82 1.09 5.78
N PHE A 94 -14.07 2.13 6.15
CA PHE A 94 -14.41 3.52 5.82
C PHE A 94 -14.39 3.78 4.31
N VAL A 95 -13.37 3.30 3.60
CA VAL A 95 -13.29 3.44 2.13
C VAL A 95 -14.39 2.64 1.45
N MET A 96 -14.71 1.43 1.94
CA MET A 96 -15.85 0.64 1.44
C MET A 96 -17.18 1.38 1.66
N TYR A 97 -17.39 1.95 2.84
CA TYR A 97 -18.58 2.76 3.11
C TYR A 97 -18.69 3.96 2.17
N LEU A 98 -17.60 4.69 1.92
CA LEU A 98 -17.60 5.78 0.96
C LEU A 98 -17.89 5.29 -0.47
N ALA A 99 -17.28 4.17 -0.87
CA ALA A 99 -17.48 3.60 -2.20
C ALA A 99 -18.94 3.22 -2.44
N TYR A 100 -19.49 2.34 -1.61
CA TYR A 100 -20.83 1.78 -1.82
C TYR A 100 -21.96 2.63 -1.24
N GLY A 101 -21.72 3.38 -0.16
CA GLY A 101 -22.72 4.22 0.45
C GLY A 101 -22.86 5.61 -0.17
N TYR A 102 -21.90 6.02 -1.02
CA TYR A 102 -21.93 7.37 -1.58
C TYR A 102 -21.63 7.42 -3.09
N PHE A 103 -20.59 6.74 -3.58
CA PHE A 103 -20.18 6.86 -4.97
C PHE A 103 -20.86 5.86 -5.91
N PHE A 104 -20.92 4.58 -5.54
CA PHE A 104 -21.43 3.51 -6.40
C PHE A 104 -22.92 3.24 -6.18
N LEU A 105 -23.70 4.29 -5.98
CA LEU A 105 -25.15 4.17 -5.85
C LEU A 105 -25.77 3.82 -7.21
N PRO A 106 -26.84 2.98 -7.21
CA PRO A 106 -27.62 2.71 -8.41
C PRO A 106 -28.19 4.00 -9.00
N SER A 107 -28.26 4.09 -10.33
CA SER A 107 -28.90 5.19 -11.04
C SER A 107 -29.88 4.62 -12.08
N GLU A 108 -30.73 5.47 -12.66
CA GLU A 108 -31.69 5.06 -13.71
C GLU A 108 -31.00 4.41 -14.91
N GLU A 109 -29.78 4.87 -15.25
CA GLU A 109 -29.01 4.37 -16.38
C GLU A 109 -28.15 3.14 -16.01
N PHE A 110 -27.67 3.06 -14.77
CA PHE A 110 -26.81 1.98 -14.25
C PHE A 110 -27.41 1.37 -12.99
N THR A 111 -28.10 0.23 -13.14
CA THR A 111 -28.64 -0.54 -12.01
C THR A 111 -27.54 -0.97 -11.03
N ASN A 112 -26.33 -1.23 -11.52
CA ASN A 112 -25.14 -1.43 -10.70
C ASN A 112 -24.24 -0.21 -10.83
N GLY A 113 -24.16 0.60 -9.76
CA GLY A 113 -23.37 1.83 -9.72
C GLY A 113 -21.87 1.64 -9.99
N GLN A 114 -21.34 0.43 -9.78
CA GLN A 114 -19.95 0.09 -10.12
C GLN A 114 -19.69 0.09 -11.64
N LEU A 115 -20.71 -0.07 -12.46
CA LEU A 115 -20.58 -0.04 -13.92
C LEU A 115 -20.66 1.38 -14.49
N ASN A 116 -20.92 2.40 -13.65
CA ASN A 116 -20.94 3.77 -14.08
C ASN A 116 -19.50 4.36 -14.10
N PRO A 117 -18.92 4.60 -15.29
CA PRO A 117 -17.54 5.11 -15.38
C PRO A 117 -17.40 6.53 -14.83
N ALA A 118 -18.47 7.33 -14.79
CA ALA A 118 -18.43 8.73 -14.36
C ALA A 118 -18.11 8.89 -12.85
N VAL A 119 -18.39 7.89 -12.04
CA VAL A 119 -18.18 7.97 -10.57
C VAL A 119 -16.73 7.71 -10.15
N TYR A 120 -15.94 7.07 -11.01
CA TYR A 120 -14.55 6.71 -10.68
C TYR A 120 -13.62 7.92 -10.59
N GLY A 121 -13.84 8.94 -11.40
CA GLY A 121 -13.09 10.19 -11.34
C GLY A 121 -13.17 10.86 -9.95
N PRO A 122 -14.36 11.29 -9.51
CA PRO A 122 -14.55 11.86 -8.18
C PRO A 122 -14.12 10.94 -7.04
N PHE A 123 -14.40 9.64 -7.13
CA PHE A 123 -13.97 8.64 -6.14
C PHE A 123 -12.44 8.60 -6.01
N SER A 124 -11.72 8.58 -7.12
CA SER A 124 -10.25 8.52 -7.12
C SER A 124 -9.62 9.77 -6.51
N VAL A 125 -10.22 10.96 -6.71
CA VAL A 125 -9.78 12.20 -6.06
C VAL A 125 -9.87 12.07 -4.54
N VAL A 126 -11.01 11.57 -4.04
CA VAL A 126 -11.21 11.39 -2.58
C VAL A 126 -10.20 10.38 -2.02
N VAL A 127 -10.01 9.24 -2.67
CA VAL A 127 -9.06 8.21 -2.22
C VAL A 127 -7.61 8.71 -2.27
N ALA A 128 -7.22 9.41 -3.34
CA ALA A 128 -5.88 10.00 -3.47
C ALA A 128 -5.62 11.06 -2.40
N MET A 129 -6.60 11.90 -2.10
CA MET A 129 -6.51 12.92 -1.05
C MET A 129 -6.48 12.29 0.35
N LEU A 130 -7.27 11.25 0.62
CA LEU A 130 -7.21 10.51 1.88
C LEU A 130 -5.83 9.90 2.08
N PHE A 131 -5.28 9.23 1.07
CA PHE A 131 -3.92 8.69 1.13
C PHE A 131 -2.89 9.79 1.40
N LEU A 132 -2.96 10.91 0.68
CA LEU A 132 -2.04 12.04 0.84
C LEU A 132 -2.10 12.60 2.26
N VAL A 133 -3.29 12.92 2.76
CA VAL A 133 -3.49 13.53 4.09
C VAL A 133 -3.03 12.59 5.20
N THR A 134 -3.46 11.33 5.16
CA THR A 134 -3.08 10.35 6.21
C THR A 134 -1.58 10.04 6.20
N SER A 135 -0.97 9.97 5.01
CA SER A 135 0.48 9.80 4.87
C SER A 135 1.25 10.99 5.43
N VAL A 136 0.82 12.21 5.14
CA VAL A 136 1.44 13.45 5.65
C VAL A 136 1.33 13.49 7.19
N ILE A 137 0.14 13.22 7.74
CA ILE A 137 -0.04 13.14 9.21
C ILE A 137 0.91 12.12 9.82
N SER A 138 1.01 10.93 9.23
CA SER A 138 1.90 9.86 9.70
C SER A 138 3.38 10.28 9.67
N ILE A 139 3.83 10.92 8.58
CA ILE A 139 5.21 11.40 8.44
C ILE A 139 5.55 12.43 9.51
N PHE A 140 4.66 13.39 9.77
CA PHE A 140 4.88 14.40 10.81
C PHE A 140 4.87 13.77 12.22
N GLY A 141 4.02 12.78 12.46
CA GLY A 141 4.01 12.02 13.70
C GLY A 141 5.34 11.30 13.95
N PHE A 142 5.90 10.66 12.94
CA PHE A 142 7.18 9.96 13.06
C PHE A 142 8.39 10.87 13.21
N LYS A 143 8.37 12.07 12.64
CA LYS A 143 9.50 12.99 12.64
C LYS A 143 10.04 13.29 14.05
N ASN A 144 9.17 13.32 15.03
CA ASN A 144 9.53 13.67 16.42
C ASN A 144 10.01 12.45 17.23
N HIS A 145 9.81 11.24 16.73
CA HIS A 145 10.11 9.99 17.45
C HIS A 145 11.32 9.23 16.88
N ILE A 146 11.94 9.72 15.80
CA ILE A 146 13.13 9.09 15.23
C ILE A 146 14.36 9.50 16.04
N PRO A 147 15.11 8.52 16.61
CA PRO A 147 16.32 8.81 17.38
C PRO A 147 17.36 9.54 16.53
N ASN A 148 18.02 10.56 17.13
CA ASN A 148 19.05 11.37 16.48
C ASN A 148 20.29 10.56 16.07
N ASN A 149 20.50 9.37 16.64
CA ASN A 149 21.65 8.50 16.38
C ASN A 149 21.75 7.99 14.94
N TYR A 150 20.65 8.11 14.17
CA TYR A 150 20.61 7.71 12.76
C TYR A 150 20.91 8.85 11.77
N ARG A 151 21.32 10.02 12.28
CA ARG A 151 21.79 11.13 11.45
C ARG A 151 23.25 10.87 11.07
N GLY A 152 23.54 10.65 9.82
CA GLY A 152 24.89 10.39 9.31
C GLY A 152 25.17 11.13 8.02
N ASN A 153 26.45 11.25 7.67
CA ASN A 153 26.87 11.80 6.37
C ASN A 153 26.49 10.86 5.25
N MET A 154 26.13 11.41 4.09
CA MET A 154 25.86 10.62 2.87
C MET A 154 27.10 9.81 2.47
N GLU A 155 27.00 8.49 2.47
CA GLU A 155 27.98 7.63 1.81
C GLU A 155 27.58 7.42 0.35
N SER A 156 28.56 7.24 -0.54
CA SER A 156 28.34 7.06 -1.96
C SER A 156 27.50 5.82 -2.25
N PHE A 157 26.41 6.02 -2.96
CA PHE A 157 25.43 4.99 -3.31
C PHE A 157 25.95 4.21 -4.53
N SER A 158 26.24 2.91 -4.39
CA SER A 158 26.60 2.04 -5.51
C SER A 158 25.51 0.99 -5.73
N PHE A 159 24.69 1.17 -6.78
CA PHE A 159 23.57 0.29 -7.11
C PHE A 159 24.00 -1.17 -7.36
N SER A 160 25.14 -1.41 -7.99
CA SER A 160 25.60 -2.78 -8.29
C SER A 160 25.96 -3.58 -7.04
N LYS A 161 26.58 -2.93 -6.04
CA LYS A 161 26.92 -3.59 -4.77
C LYS A 161 25.65 -3.93 -3.98
N ILE A 162 24.64 -3.04 -4.00
CA ILE A 162 23.37 -3.27 -3.29
C ILE A 162 22.65 -4.48 -3.88
N PHE A 163 22.57 -4.60 -5.21
CA PHE A 163 21.87 -5.70 -5.86
C PHE A 163 22.48 -7.07 -5.48
N LEU A 164 23.80 -7.20 -5.54
CA LEU A 164 24.50 -8.43 -5.14
C LEU A 164 24.31 -8.74 -3.63
N THR A 165 24.35 -7.71 -2.80
CA THR A 165 24.15 -7.87 -1.34
C THR A 165 22.73 -8.35 -1.05
N ILE A 166 21.70 -7.80 -1.70
CA ILE A 166 20.30 -8.22 -1.51
C ILE A 166 20.14 -9.73 -1.83
N PHE A 167 20.68 -10.21 -2.94
CA PHE A 167 20.58 -11.64 -3.27
C PHE A 167 21.29 -12.50 -2.24
N ARG A 168 22.47 -12.13 -1.81
CA ARG A 168 23.20 -12.87 -0.77
C ARG A 168 22.41 -12.90 0.52
N ASP A 169 21.87 -11.77 0.97
CA ASP A 169 21.13 -11.66 2.22
C ASP A 169 19.82 -12.45 2.17
N ILE A 170 19.15 -12.53 1.01
CA ILE A 170 17.98 -13.40 0.79
C ILE A 170 18.37 -14.88 0.94
N PHE A 171 19.46 -15.31 0.30
CA PHE A 171 19.90 -16.70 0.41
C PHE A 171 20.33 -17.05 1.84
N GLU A 172 21.01 -16.14 2.52
CA GLU A 172 21.41 -16.32 3.93
C GLU A 172 20.18 -16.41 4.84
N ALA A 173 19.18 -15.54 4.67
CA ALA A 173 17.92 -15.61 5.41
C ALA A 173 17.17 -16.93 5.15
N LEU A 174 17.07 -17.38 3.90
CA LEU A 174 16.42 -18.63 3.52
C LEU A 174 17.18 -19.89 4.00
N SER A 175 18.47 -19.79 4.32
CA SER A 175 19.22 -20.89 4.91
C SER A 175 18.81 -21.17 6.36
N ASN A 176 18.28 -20.17 7.07
CA ASN A 176 17.73 -20.34 8.41
C ASN A 176 16.41 -21.15 8.35
N TYR A 177 16.36 -22.29 9.03
CA TYR A 177 15.21 -23.20 9.01
C TYR A 177 13.92 -22.52 9.51
N SER A 178 13.97 -21.81 10.63
CA SER A 178 12.80 -21.13 11.21
C SER A 178 12.26 -20.05 10.29
N PHE A 179 13.15 -19.22 9.70
CA PHE A 179 12.76 -18.20 8.75
C PHE A 179 12.11 -18.81 7.50
N ARG A 180 12.70 -19.89 6.96
CA ARG A 180 12.18 -20.59 5.78
C ARG A 180 10.78 -21.16 6.02
N MET A 181 10.52 -21.76 7.18
CA MET A 181 9.19 -22.26 7.51
C MET A 181 8.15 -21.15 7.62
N LEU A 182 8.49 -20.04 8.28
CA LEU A 182 7.63 -18.86 8.36
C LEU A 182 7.39 -18.22 6.99
N PHE A 183 8.42 -18.14 6.15
CA PHE A 183 8.32 -17.60 4.81
C PHE A 183 7.34 -18.39 3.94
N PHE A 184 7.52 -19.70 3.84
CA PHE A 184 6.62 -20.55 3.06
C PHE A 184 5.21 -20.60 3.65
N GLY A 185 5.06 -20.63 4.98
CA GLY A 185 3.76 -20.51 5.64
C GLY A 185 3.03 -19.24 5.24
N ASN A 186 3.73 -18.10 5.25
CA ASN A 186 3.15 -16.83 4.84
C ASN A 186 2.82 -16.77 3.34
N VAL A 187 3.63 -17.39 2.48
CA VAL A 187 3.34 -17.51 1.03
C VAL A 187 2.03 -18.26 0.80
N PHE A 188 1.83 -19.42 1.45
CA PHE A 188 0.60 -20.19 1.33
C PHE A 188 -0.62 -19.43 1.86
N LEU A 189 -0.49 -18.72 2.99
CA LEU A 189 -1.56 -17.88 3.54
C LEU A 189 -1.93 -16.75 2.57
N THR A 190 -0.93 -16.11 1.96
CA THR A 190 -1.16 -15.02 1.00
C THR A 190 -1.82 -15.51 -0.28
N ILE A 191 -1.42 -16.69 -0.80
CA ILE A 191 -2.06 -17.32 -1.95
C ILE A 191 -3.52 -17.66 -1.61
N SER A 192 -3.78 -18.26 -0.45
CA SER A 192 -5.14 -18.59 0.00
C SER A 192 -6.01 -17.33 0.10
N ALA A 193 -5.50 -16.27 0.72
CA ALA A 193 -6.19 -15.00 0.82
C ALA A 193 -6.49 -14.40 -0.56
N GLY A 194 -5.52 -14.39 -1.47
CA GLY A 194 -5.70 -13.90 -2.85
C GLY A 194 -6.78 -14.66 -3.62
N ILE A 195 -6.79 -15.99 -3.52
CA ILE A 195 -7.84 -16.82 -4.13
C ILE A 195 -9.21 -16.50 -3.52
N SER A 196 -9.29 -16.41 -2.17
CA SER A 196 -10.53 -16.09 -1.46
C SER A 196 -11.10 -14.74 -1.90
N PHE A 197 -10.29 -13.69 -1.91
CA PHE A 197 -10.72 -12.35 -2.36
C PHE A 197 -11.20 -12.33 -3.82
N THR A 198 -10.51 -13.07 -4.69
CA THR A 198 -10.91 -13.12 -6.11
C THR A 198 -12.22 -13.87 -6.30
N LEU A 199 -12.40 -14.99 -5.59
CA LEU A 199 -13.60 -15.83 -5.72
C LEU A 199 -14.80 -15.28 -4.94
N GLU A 200 -14.59 -14.49 -3.90
CA GLU A 200 -15.66 -13.93 -3.06
C GLU A 200 -16.66 -13.12 -3.88
N LEU A 201 -16.17 -12.24 -4.74
CA LEU A 201 -17.04 -11.43 -5.60
C LEU A 201 -17.88 -12.32 -6.54
N TYR A 202 -17.27 -13.36 -7.13
CA TYR A 202 -17.99 -14.31 -7.99
C TYR A 202 -19.01 -15.14 -7.20
N ALA A 203 -18.64 -15.58 -6.00
CA ALA A 203 -19.55 -16.33 -5.14
C ALA A 203 -20.76 -15.48 -4.72
N LEU A 204 -20.55 -14.23 -4.31
CA LEU A 204 -21.62 -13.31 -3.95
C LEU A 204 -22.55 -13.04 -5.12
N THR A 205 -22.01 -12.77 -6.31
CA THR A 205 -22.78 -12.40 -7.50
C THR A 205 -23.52 -13.60 -8.12
N PHE A 206 -22.83 -14.73 -8.32
CA PHE A 206 -23.36 -15.85 -9.12
C PHE A 206 -23.94 -16.99 -8.29
N PHE A 207 -23.44 -17.23 -7.08
CA PHE A 207 -23.92 -18.31 -6.22
C PHE A 207 -25.00 -17.82 -5.26
N TRP A 208 -24.79 -16.69 -4.60
CA TRP A 208 -25.74 -16.13 -3.63
C TRP A 208 -26.78 -15.18 -4.28
N GLY A 209 -26.57 -14.78 -5.54
CA GLY A 209 -27.47 -13.86 -6.24
C GLY A 209 -27.56 -12.46 -5.62
N LEU A 210 -26.57 -12.07 -4.81
CA LEU A 210 -26.50 -10.76 -4.19
C LEU A 210 -25.98 -9.74 -5.22
N SER A 211 -26.84 -9.36 -6.14
CA SER A 211 -26.57 -8.25 -7.05
C SER A 211 -26.91 -6.94 -6.34
N GLY A 212 -25.87 -6.21 -5.88
CA GLY A 212 -25.93 -4.75 -5.65
C GLY A 212 -27.05 -4.10 -4.84
N GLU A 213 -27.95 -4.86 -4.26
CA GLU A 213 -29.08 -4.39 -3.43
C GLU A 213 -28.80 -4.50 -1.92
N LEU A 214 -27.56 -4.19 -1.49
CA LEU A 214 -27.24 -4.04 -0.08
C LEU A 214 -26.95 -2.59 0.23
#